data_5a54e726c09041ff2bed53255b85bc23
#
_entry.id   5a54e726c09041ff2bed53255b85bc23
#
_cell.length_a   1.000
_cell.length_b   1.000
_cell.length_c   1.000
_cell.angle_alpha   90.00
_cell.angle_beta   90.00
_cell.angle_gamma   90.00
#
_symmetry.space_group_name_H-M   'P 1'
#
loop_
_entity.id
_entity.type
_entity.pdbx_description
1 polymer ?
#
loop_
_entity_poly.entity_id
_entity_poly.type
_entity_poly.pdbx_seq_one_letter_code
_entity_poly.pdbx_strand_id
1 'polypeptide(L)'
;MNIIESKDNSLIKDIKKLNKKKYRVEYGQFLVEGFRFVEEALKSTFKIPYIFISETSLEKFRSFGMERLINCDTKVNCVKESLLKELCNTENPQGILAVVNNKRVEIESKEGFYVLADRVQDPGNMGTIIRSAHAAGALGVIITKGTVDVYNDKTLRSTMGSIFNIPVIEDENFQVIKSLKESGFKLLVSSLDAENNFYDVDLTSKVIISIGNEGNGISEELYELNDEKVKIPMPGGAESLNAAVAASVMMYEAVRQKESLNRYQNL
;
A
#
# COMPACT_ATOMS: atom_id res chain seq x y z
N MET A 1 -12.17 -13.32 -30.48
CA MET A 1 -11.33 -13.49 -29.29
C MET A 1 -11.39 -14.96 -28.90
N ASN A 2 -10.26 -15.67 -28.92
CA ASN A 2 -10.27 -17.09 -28.53
C ASN A 2 -10.41 -17.21 -27.01
N ILE A 3 -11.25 -18.14 -26.56
CA ILE A 3 -11.47 -18.39 -25.12
C ILE A 3 -10.44 -19.41 -24.65
N ILE A 4 -9.70 -19.08 -23.59
CA ILE A 4 -8.83 -20.02 -22.91
C ILE A 4 -9.67 -20.90 -21.99
N GLU A 5 -9.69 -22.20 -22.27
CA GLU A 5 -10.51 -23.16 -21.55
C GLU A 5 -9.71 -24.09 -20.65
N SER A 6 -8.44 -24.32 -21.01
CA SER A 6 -7.62 -25.32 -20.34
C SER A 6 -6.82 -24.71 -19.19
N LYS A 7 -6.92 -25.33 -18.01
CA LYS A 7 -6.04 -25.06 -16.87
C LYS A 7 -4.59 -25.50 -17.09
N ASP A 8 -4.36 -26.31 -18.14
CA ASP A 8 -3.02 -26.74 -18.53
C ASP A 8 -2.30 -25.74 -19.41
N ASN A 9 -2.95 -24.67 -19.83
CA ASN A 9 -2.33 -23.56 -20.52
C ASN A 9 -1.17 -22.99 -19.69
N SER A 10 0.02 -22.83 -20.29
CA SER A 10 1.24 -22.38 -19.59
C SER A 10 1.06 -21.01 -18.94
N LEU A 11 0.41 -20.07 -19.63
CA LEU A 11 0.13 -18.73 -19.09
C LEU A 11 -0.74 -18.80 -17.83
N ILE A 12 -1.79 -19.62 -17.83
CA ILE A 12 -2.66 -19.82 -16.68
C ILE A 12 -1.88 -20.41 -15.49
N LYS A 13 -1.00 -21.39 -15.74
CA LYS A 13 -0.15 -21.97 -14.69
C LYS A 13 0.79 -20.93 -14.08
N ASP A 14 1.38 -20.06 -14.89
CA ASP A 14 2.29 -19.02 -14.41
C ASP A 14 1.55 -17.95 -13.60
N ILE A 15 0.40 -17.50 -14.07
CA ILE A 15 -0.44 -16.53 -13.36
C ILE A 15 -0.90 -17.08 -12.01
N LYS A 16 -1.29 -18.36 -11.95
CA LYS A 16 -1.70 -19.00 -10.68
C LYS A 16 -0.59 -19.02 -9.62
N LYS A 17 0.69 -19.04 -10.04
CA LYS A 17 1.83 -18.95 -9.12
C LYS A 17 1.85 -17.63 -8.34
N LEU A 18 1.36 -16.52 -8.93
CA LEU A 18 1.33 -15.19 -8.31
C LEU A 18 0.45 -15.12 -7.03
N ASN A 19 -0.37 -16.12 -6.77
CA ASN A 19 -1.06 -16.27 -5.49
C ASN A 19 -0.10 -16.51 -4.32
N LYS A 20 1.17 -16.89 -4.60
CA LYS A 20 2.20 -17.10 -3.58
C LYS A 20 3.22 -15.94 -3.58
N LYS A 21 3.55 -15.41 -2.40
CA LYS A 21 4.52 -14.30 -2.22
C LYS A 21 5.84 -14.57 -2.97
N LYS A 22 6.40 -15.78 -2.87
CA LYS A 22 7.65 -16.16 -3.55
C LYS A 22 7.65 -15.75 -5.03
N TYR A 23 6.59 -16.09 -5.76
CA TYR A 23 6.52 -15.82 -7.19
C TYR A 23 6.17 -14.37 -7.51
N ARG A 24 5.45 -13.67 -6.62
CA ARG A 24 5.25 -12.22 -6.77
C ARG A 24 6.58 -11.47 -6.73
N VAL A 25 7.44 -11.84 -5.80
CA VAL A 25 8.80 -11.27 -5.68
C VAL A 25 9.68 -11.69 -6.87
N GLU A 26 9.69 -12.97 -7.21
CA GLU A 26 10.51 -13.51 -8.31
C GLU A 26 10.18 -12.89 -9.67
N TYR A 27 8.88 -12.72 -9.97
CA TYR A 27 8.42 -12.18 -11.25
C TYR A 27 8.24 -10.65 -11.23
N GLY A 28 8.29 -10.03 -10.05
CA GLY A 28 7.99 -8.61 -9.90
C GLY A 28 6.56 -8.28 -10.32
N GLN A 29 5.60 -9.16 -10.01
CA GLN A 29 4.20 -9.06 -10.47
C GLN A 29 3.24 -9.43 -9.35
N PHE A 30 2.03 -8.86 -9.41
CA PHE A 30 0.94 -9.19 -8.51
C PHE A 30 -0.41 -9.21 -9.24
N LEU A 31 -1.43 -9.75 -8.57
CA LEU A 31 -2.78 -9.88 -9.10
C LEU A 31 -3.71 -8.82 -8.54
N VAL A 32 -4.56 -8.30 -9.40
CA VAL A 32 -5.60 -7.32 -9.06
C VAL A 32 -6.94 -7.85 -9.55
N GLU A 33 -7.90 -8.02 -8.64
CA GLU A 33 -9.21 -8.60 -8.92
C GLU A 33 -10.34 -7.59 -8.76
N GLY A 34 -11.29 -7.61 -9.67
CA GLY A 34 -12.51 -6.82 -9.64
C GLY A 34 -12.46 -5.57 -10.50
N PHE A 35 -13.64 -5.20 -11.06
CA PHE A 35 -13.74 -4.16 -12.08
C PHE A 35 -13.19 -2.80 -11.65
N ARG A 36 -13.59 -2.32 -10.47
CA ARG A 36 -13.13 -1.02 -9.98
C ARG A 36 -11.63 -1.02 -9.72
N PHE A 37 -11.10 -2.12 -9.18
CA PHE A 37 -9.68 -2.18 -8.85
C PHE A 37 -8.81 -2.31 -10.10
N VAL A 38 -9.25 -3.08 -11.10
CA VAL A 38 -8.58 -3.15 -12.42
C VAL A 38 -8.68 -1.81 -13.15
N GLU A 39 -9.80 -1.09 -13.04
CA GLU A 39 -9.95 0.26 -13.59
C GLU A 39 -8.94 1.25 -12.98
N GLU A 40 -8.78 1.25 -11.64
CA GLU A 40 -7.76 2.07 -10.96
C GLU A 40 -6.33 1.71 -11.40
N ALA A 41 -6.04 0.41 -11.55
CA ALA A 41 -4.77 -0.04 -12.08
C ALA A 41 -4.52 0.50 -13.51
N LEU A 42 -5.52 0.42 -14.39
CA LEU A 42 -5.44 0.92 -15.77
C LEU A 42 -5.26 2.44 -15.87
N LYS A 43 -5.81 3.20 -14.92
CA LYS A 43 -5.64 4.67 -14.84
C LYS A 43 -4.27 5.06 -14.27
N SER A 44 -3.56 4.13 -13.64
CA SER A 44 -2.28 4.38 -13.00
C SER A 44 -1.10 4.33 -13.98
N THR A 45 0.09 4.60 -13.47
CA THR A 45 1.35 4.48 -14.22
C THR A 45 1.95 3.07 -14.18
N PHE A 46 1.26 2.09 -13.58
CA PHE A 46 1.71 0.72 -13.52
C PHE A 46 1.53 0.01 -14.87
N LYS A 47 2.46 -0.88 -15.23
CA LYS A 47 2.32 -1.70 -16.44
C LYS A 47 1.44 -2.91 -16.15
N ILE A 48 0.47 -3.15 -17.04
CA ILE A 48 -0.47 -4.26 -16.95
C ILE A 48 -0.28 -5.17 -18.17
N PRO A 49 0.55 -6.22 -18.08
CA PRO A 49 0.82 -7.10 -19.20
C PRO A 49 -0.38 -7.95 -19.62
N TYR A 50 -1.24 -8.35 -18.66
CA TYR A 50 -2.37 -9.23 -18.93
C TYR A 50 -3.62 -8.81 -18.17
N ILE A 51 -4.75 -8.93 -18.86
CA ILE A 51 -6.10 -8.90 -18.27
C ILE A 51 -6.80 -10.19 -18.66
N PHE A 52 -7.45 -10.82 -17.70
CA PHE A 52 -8.29 -11.99 -17.88
C PHE A 52 -9.73 -11.62 -17.56
N ILE A 53 -10.64 -11.94 -18.49
CA ILE A 53 -12.07 -11.63 -18.35
C ILE A 53 -12.84 -12.92 -18.56
N SER A 54 -13.80 -13.23 -17.68
CA SER A 54 -14.68 -14.34 -17.89
C SER A 54 -15.60 -14.09 -19.10
N GLU A 55 -15.94 -15.13 -19.83
CA GLU A 55 -16.88 -15.08 -20.95
C GLU A 55 -18.20 -14.40 -20.57
N THR A 56 -18.66 -14.62 -19.33
CA THR A 56 -19.91 -14.06 -18.79
C THR A 56 -19.79 -12.57 -18.42
N SER A 57 -18.59 -12.01 -18.33
CA SER A 57 -18.35 -10.63 -17.87
C SER A 57 -17.91 -9.68 -18.99
N LEU A 58 -17.88 -10.11 -20.23
CA LEU A 58 -17.46 -9.29 -21.38
C LEU A 58 -18.33 -8.05 -21.58
N GLU A 59 -19.65 -8.17 -21.45
CA GLU A 59 -20.57 -7.03 -21.56
C GLU A 59 -20.32 -6.01 -20.45
N LYS A 60 -20.11 -6.48 -19.23
CA LYS A 60 -19.77 -5.64 -18.09
C LYS A 60 -18.44 -4.91 -18.30
N PHE A 61 -17.44 -5.58 -18.85
CA PHE A 61 -16.15 -4.96 -19.20
C PHE A 61 -16.32 -3.81 -20.19
N ARG A 62 -17.14 -4.00 -21.23
CA ARG A 62 -17.47 -2.95 -22.19
C ARG A 62 -18.24 -1.80 -21.56
N SER A 63 -19.21 -2.09 -20.70
CA SER A 63 -20.02 -1.06 -20.02
C SER A 63 -19.21 -0.16 -19.09
N PHE A 64 -18.09 -0.67 -18.51
CA PHE A 64 -17.12 0.12 -17.74
C PHE A 64 -16.22 1.00 -18.63
N GLY A 65 -16.27 0.84 -19.95
CA GLY A 65 -15.44 1.61 -20.87
C GLY A 65 -13.94 1.30 -20.76
N MET A 66 -13.57 0.19 -20.14
CA MET A 66 -12.17 -0.18 -19.86
C MET A 66 -11.34 -0.38 -21.12
N GLU A 67 -11.97 -0.73 -22.25
CA GLU A 67 -11.29 -0.87 -23.55
C GLU A 67 -10.52 0.39 -23.93
N ARG A 68 -11.00 1.57 -23.53
CA ARG A 68 -10.37 2.86 -23.81
C ARG A 68 -9.12 3.15 -22.97
N LEU A 69 -8.98 2.44 -21.86
CA LEU A 69 -7.86 2.57 -20.92
C LEU A 69 -6.72 1.60 -21.23
N ILE A 70 -6.96 0.61 -22.09
CA ILE A 70 -6.00 -0.42 -22.43
C ILE A 70 -4.98 0.15 -23.42
N ASN A 71 -3.70 0.00 -23.10
CA ASN A 71 -2.62 0.33 -24.01
C ASN A 71 -2.26 -0.86 -24.93
N CYS A 72 -1.42 -0.61 -25.95
CA CYS A 72 -1.03 -1.62 -26.93
C CYS A 72 -0.23 -2.80 -26.35
N ASP A 73 0.38 -2.63 -25.18
CA ASP A 73 1.21 -3.66 -24.52
C ASP A 73 0.39 -4.61 -23.64
N THR A 74 -0.88 -4.29 -23.37
CA THR A 74 -1.77 -5.09 -22.52
C THR A 74 -2.51 -6.15 -23.35
N LYS A 75 -2.30 -7.42 -23.02
CA LYS A 75 -3.02 -8.54 -23.65
C LYS A 75 -4.30 -8.88 -22.89
N VAL A 76 -5.44 -8.75 -23.56
CA VAL A 76 -6.75 -9.11 -22.99
C VAL A 76 -7.09 -10.53 -23.42
N ASN A 77 -7.34 -11.41 -22.44
CA ASN A 77 -7.65 -12.81 -22.63
C ASN A 77 -9.07 -13.11 -22.11
N CYS A 78 -9.90 -13.70 -22.96
CA CYS A 78 -11.16 -14.26 -22.53
C CYS A 78 -10.92 -15.67 -21.97
N VAL A 79 -11.52 -15.97 -20.82
CA VAL A 79 -11.37 -17.28 -20.15
C VAL A 79 -12.73 -17.82 -19.71
N LYS A 80 -12.84 -19.13 -19.56
CA LYS A 80 -14.04 -19.72 -18.93
C LYS A 80 -14.18 -19.21 -17.49
N GLU A 81 -15.41 -18.98 -17.05
CA GLU A 81 -15.69 -18.49 -15.69
C GLU A 81 -15.10 -19.43 -14.62
N SER A 82 -15.21 -20.75 -14.83
CA SER A 82 -14.62 -21.73 -13.91
C SER A 82 -13.11 -21.60 -13.78
N LEU A 83 -12.42 -21.28 -14.88
CA LEU A 83 -10.99 -21.09 -14.88
C LEU A 83 -10.57 -19.79 -14.20
N LEU A 84 -11.33 -18.71 -14.40
CA LEU A 84 -11.08 -17.45 -13.71
C LEU A 84 -11.25 -17.61 -12.19
N LYS A 85 -12.28 -18.36 -11.75
CA LYS A 85 -12.47 -18.68 -10.33
C LYS A 85 -11.26 -19.40 -9.70
N GLU A 86 -10.58 -20.24 -10.46
CA GLU A 86 -9.35 -20.89 -9.97
C GLU A 86 -8.12 -19.95 -9.87
N LEU A 87 -8.13 -18.85 -10.61
CA LEU A 87 -7.08 -17.84 -10.56
C LEU A 87 -7.28 -16.82 -9.43
N CYS A 88 -8.53 -16.58 -9.06
CA CYS A 88 -8.92 -15.63 -8.03
C CYS A 88 -8.82 -16.26 -6.63
N ASN A 89 -8.57 -15.41 -5.62
CA ASN A 89 -8.55 -15.82 -4.21
C ASN A 89 -9.86 -15.50 -3.47
N THR A 90 -10.82 -14.84 -4.14
CA THR A 90 -12.12 -14.51 -3.55
C THR A 90 -13.13 -15.64 -3.78
N GLU A 91 -14.07 -15.81 -2.85
CA GLU A 91 -15.15 -16.79 -2.97
C GLU A 91 -16.08 -16.48 -4.13
N ASN A 92 -16.33 -15.19 -4.40
CA ASN A 92 -17.22 -14.71 -5.45
C ASN A 92 -16.49 -13.73 -6.38
N PRO A 93 -15.66 -14.22 -7.31
CA PRO A 93 -14.94 -13.38 -8.25
C PRO A 93 -15.86 -12.54 -9.12
N GLN A 94 -15.47 -11.30 -9.38
CA GLN A 94 -16.27 -10.38 -10.19
C GLN A 94 -16.13 -10.59 -11.70
N GLY A 95 -15.38 -11.60 -12.12
CA GLY A 95 -15.23 -11.96 -13.54
C GLY A 95 -14.12 -11.21 -14.28
N ILE A 96 -13.23 -10.49 -13.57
CA ILE A 96 -12.05 -9.84 -14.14
C ILE A 96 -10.87 -9.93 -13.19
N LEU A 97 -9.68 -10.17 -13.77
CA LEU A 97 -8.39 -10.26 -13.09
C LEU A 97 -7.33 -9.59 -13.96
N ALA A 98 -6.45 -8.78 -13.37
CA ALA A 98 -5.30 -8.19 -14.06
C ALA A 98 -3.99 -8.65 -13.40
N VAL A 99 -2.95 -8.80 -14.23
CA VAL A 99 -1.56 -8.93 -13.78
C VAL A 99 -0.92 -7.57 -13.87
N VAL A 100 -0.32 -7.14 -12.79
CA VAL A 100 0.31 -5.83 -12.67
C VAL A 100 1.79 -6.01 -12.35
N ASN A 101 2.67 -5.30 -13.05
CA ASN A 101 4.10 -5.29 -12.75
C ASN A 101 4.39 -4.38 -11.57
N ASN A 102 5.24 -4.81 -10.65
CA ASN A 102 5.78 -3.94 -9.60
C ASN A 102 6.53 -2.77 -10.23
N LYS A 103 6.46 -1.64 -9.60
CA LYS A 103 7.15 -0.42 -10.02
C LYS A 103 8.24 -0.08 -9.01
N ARG A 104 9.47 0.17 -9.50
CA ARG A 104 10.48 0.83 -8.67
C ARG A 104 10.03 2.25 -8.38
N VAL A 105 10.17 2.65 -7.14
CA VAL A 105 9.76 3.95 -6.65
C VAL A 105 11.00 4.75 -6.32
N GLU A 106 11.03 6.02 -6.72
CA GLU A 106 12.03 6.98 -6.32
C GLU A 106 11.65 7.58 -4.97
N ILE A 107 12.66 7.78 -4.11
CA ILE A 107 12.49 8.37 -2.80
C ILE A 107 12.67 9.88 -2.94
N GLU A 108 11.65 10.64 -2.53
CA GLU A 108 11.70 12.08 -2.57
C GLU A 108 12.24 12.65 -1.24
N SER A 109 13.11 13.65 -1.32
CA SER A 109 13.67 14.36 -0.13
C SER A 109 13.10 15.77 0.06
N LYS A 110 11.93 16.06 -0.52
CA LYS A 110 11.22 17.33 -0.35
C LYS A 110 10.53 17.42 1.01
N GLU A 111 10.08 18.62 1.37
CA GLU A 111 9.24 18.86 2.55
C GLU A 111 7.99 17.99 2.55
N GLY A 112 7.69 17.38 3.70
CA GLY A 112 6.56 16.48 3.87
C GLY A 112 6.89 15.32 4.82
N PHE A 113 6.03 14.32 4.83
CA PHE A 113 6.21 13.20 5.73
C PHE A 113 6.12 11.85 5.03
N TYR A 114 6.86 10.89 5.55
CA TYR A 114 6.72 9.46 5.28
C TYR A 114 6.00 8.76 6.43
N VAL A 115 5.33 7.67 6.13
CA VAL A 115 4.80 6.75 7.14
C VAL A 115 5.66 5.49 7.11
N LEU A 116 6.15 5.09 8.27
CA LEU A 116 6.92 3.86 8.43
C LEU A 116 6.09 2.82 9.18
N ALA A 117 5.82 1.71 8.53
CA ALA A 117 5.15 0.55 9.11
C ALA A 117 6.21 -0.50 9.49
N ASP A 118 6.49 -0.59 10.79
CA ASP A 118 7.50 -1.51 11.30
C ASP A 118 6.86 -2.83 11.74
N ARG A 119 7.09 -3.88 10.96
CA ARG A 119 6.61 -5.25 11.21
C ARG A 119 5.09 -5.36 11.41
N VAL A 120 4.30 -4.48 10.77
CA VAL A 120 2.83 -4.57 10.78
C VAL A 120 2.41 -5.86 10.08
N GLN A 121 1.64 -6.73 10.77
CA GLN A 121 1.34 -8.08 10.29
C GLN A 121 -0.10 -8.26 9.80
N ASP A 122 -1.05 -7.47 10.29
CA ASP A 122 -2.44 -7.56 9.81
C ASP A 122 -2.59 -6.91 8.43
N PRO A 123 -3.06 -7.66 7.41
CA PRO A 123 -3.26 -7.14 6.07
C PRO A 123 -4.27 -5.99 5.98
N GLY A 124 -5.29 -5.99 6.86
CA GLY A 124 -6.30 -4.95 6.94
C GLY A 124 -5.71 -3.64 7.45
N ASN A 125 -4.90 -3.72 8.54
CA ASN A 125 -4.17 -2.58 9.07
C ASN A 125 -3.22 -2.00 8.03
N MET A 126 -2.42 -2.85 7.38
CA MET A 126 -1.45 -2.40 6.38
C MET A 126 -2.14 -1.70 5.20
N GLY A 127 -3.20 -2.28 4.67
CA GLY A 127 -3.97 -1.65 3.60
C GLY A 127 -4.63 -0.34 4.02
N THR A 128 -5.12 -0.24 5.26
CA THR A 128 -5.68 0.99 5.82
C THR A 128 -4.61 2.06 6.01
N ILE A 129 -3.40 1.71 6.47
CA ILE A 129 -2.26 2.62 6.58
C ILE A 129 -1.91 3.21 5.20
N ILE A 130 -1.77 2.36 4.16
CA ILE A 130 -1.50 2.82 2.79
C ILE A 130 -2.60 3.78 2.30
N ARG A 131 -3.86 3.44 2.53
CA ARG A 131 -5.00 4.27 2.14
C ARG A 131 -5.00 5.62 2.87
N SER A 132 -4.77 5.63 4.17
CA SER A 132 -4.72 6.86 4.99
C SER A 132 -3.52 7.73 4.61
N ALA A 133 -2.35 7.12 4.35
CA ALA A 133 -1.15 7.82 3.90
C ALA A 133 -1.36 8.52 2.54
N HIS A 134 -2.00 7.83 1.58
CA HIS A 134 -2.39 8.44 0.31
C HIS A 134 -3.36 9.61 0.53
N ALA A 135 -4.40 9.42 1.33
CA ALA A 135 -5.40 10.46 1.62
C ALA A 135 -4.80 11.67 2.35
N ALA A 136 -3.83 11.47 3.22
CA ALA A 136 -3.13 12.52 3.97
C ALA A 136 -2.01 13.19 3.16
N GLY A 137 -1.73 12.76 1.93
CA GLY A 137 -0.68 13.33 1.09
C GLY A 137 0.74 13.02 1.58
N ALA A 138 0.96 11.87 2.21
CA ALA A 138 2.28 11.39 2.55
C ALA A 138 3.15 11.20 1.29
N LEU A 139 4.45 11.40 1.41
CA LEU A 139 5.43 11.17 0.34
C LEU A 139 5.55 9.69 -0.03
N GLY A 140 5.26 8.80 0.91
CA GLY A 140 5.29 7.37 0.72
C GLY A 140 5.07 6.60 2.02
N VAL A 141 4.96 5.28 1.88
CA VAL A 141 4.90 4.33 3.00
C VAL A 141 6.15 3.47 2.93
N ILE A 142 6.95 3.49 4.00
CA ILE A 142 8.13 2.64 4.17
C ILE A 142 7.71 1.42 4.97
N ILE A 143 8.13 0.24 4.55
CA ILE A 143 7.86 -1.00 5.26
C ILE A 143 9.15 -1.73 5.60
N THR A 144 9.27 -2.22 6.84
CA THR A 144 10.45 -2.97 7.27
C THR A 144 10.30 -4.47 7.04
N LYS A 145 11.40 -5.19 7.14
CA LYS A 145 11.40 -6.65 7.11
C LYS A 145 10.49 -7.22 8.19
N GLY A 146 9.64 -8.17 7.83
CA GLY A 146 8.63 -8.76 8.73
C GLY A 146 7.25 -8.14 8.61
N THR A 147 7.09 -7.04 7.86
CA THR A 147 5.78 -6.50 7.49
C THR A 147 5.07 -7.45 6.52
N VAL A 148 3.75 -7.51 6.64
CA VAL A 148 2.90 -8.30 5.74
C VAL A 148 3.14 -7.90 4.29
N ASP A 149 3.04 -8.86 3.38
CA ASP A 149 3.15 -8.59 1.95
C ASP A 149 2.04 -7.65 1.48
N VAL A 150 2.42 -6.46 1.03
CA VAL A 150 1.49 -5.42 0.59
C VAL A 150 0.75 -5.79 -0.70
N TYR A 151 1.29 -6.73 -1.47
CA TYR A 151 0.70 -7.23 -2.70
C TYR A 151 -0.13 -8.51 -2.53
N ASN A 152 -0.39 -8.96 -1.28
CA ASN A 152 -1.39 -9.98 -1.06
C ASN A 152 -2.81 -9.41 -1.30
N ASP A 153 -3.75 -10.26 -1.68
CA ASP A 153 -5.10 -9.86 -2.07
C ASP A 153 -5.88 -9.15 -0.96
N LYS A 154 -5.70 -9.53 0.31
CA LYS A 154 -6.39 -8.92 1.45
C LYS A 154 -5.87 -7.50 1.71
N THR A 155 -4.55 -7.29 1.68
CA THR A 155 -3.95 -5.96 1.80
C THR A 155 -4.37 -5.09 0.62
N LEU A 156 -4.23 -5.59 -0.62
CA LEU A 156 -4.60 -4.85 -1.82
C LEU A 156 -6.05 -4.36 -1.79
N ARG A 157 -7.00 -5.23 -1.43
CA ARG A 157 -8.41 -4.82 -1.29
C ARG A 157 -8.61 -3.73 -0.24
N SER A 158 -7.89 -3.82 0.89
CA SER A 158 -7.99 -2.83 1.96
C SER A 158 -7.43 -1.46 1.57
N THR A 159 -6.53 -1.37 0.58
CA THR A 159 -6.01 -0.11 0.05
C THR A 159 -7.04 0.69 -0.74
N MET A 160 -8.11 0.05 -1.24
CA MET A 160 -9.13 0.69 -2.10
C MET A 160 -8.53 1.46 -3.29
N GLY A 161 -7.48 0.90 -3.93
CA GLY A 161 -6.78 1.53 -5.07
C GLY A 161 -5.62 2.46 -4.71
N SER A 162 -5.46 2.83 -3.44
CA SER A 162 -4.39 3.74 -3.01
C SER A 162 -2.98 3.21 -3.31
N ILE A 163 -2.79 1.90 -3.41
CA ILE A 163 -1.51 1.25 -3.76
C ILE A 163 -0.94 1.75 -5.10
N PHE A 164 -1.79 2.22 -6.00
CA PHE A 164 -1.37 2.74 -7.30
C PHE A 164 -0.98 4.22 -7.29
N ASN A 165 -1.27 4.93 -6.20
CA ASN A 165 -1.19 6.39 -6.11
C ASN A 165 -0.18 6.89 -5.08
N ILE A 166 0.35 6.01 -4.24
CA ILE A 166 1.37 6.34 -3.24
C ILE A 166 2.55 5.37 -3.34
N PRO A 167 3.79 5.86 -3.25
CA PRO A 167 4.97 5.02 -3.14
C PRO A 167 4.92 4.07 -1.94
N VAL A 168 5.16 2.77 -2.16
CA VAL A 168 5.43 1.81 -1.08
C VAL A 168 6.85 1.29 -1.25
N ILE A 169 7.68 1.47 -0.23
CA ILE A 169 9.12 1.30 -0.27
C ILE A 169 9.51 0.22 0.75
N GLU A 170 10.12 -0.86 0.29
CA GLU A 170 10.68 -1.88 1.18
C GLU A 170 12.08 -1.45 1.65
N ASP A 171 12.28 -1.40 2.96
CA ASP A 171 13.55 -1.08 3.60
C ASP A 171 13.96 -2.18 4.60
N GLU A 172 14.49 -3.28 4.08
CA GLU A 172 14.85 -4.45 4.90
C GLU A 172 16.03 -4.18 5.84
N ASN A 173 16.92 -3.22 5.50
CA ASN A 173 18.18 -2.96 6.19
C ASN A 173 18.30 -1.51 6.69
N PHE A 174 17.20 -0.78 6.77
CA PHE A 174 17.12 0.62 7.23
C PHE A 174 17.98 1.61 6.41
N GLN A 175 18.32 1.26 5.17
CA GLN A 175 19.14 2.12 4.31
C GLN A 175 18.36 3.33 3.81
N VAL A 176 17.08 3.14 3.47
CA VAL A 176 16.17 4.21 3.06
C VAL A 176 15.97 5.20 4.21
N ILE A 177 15.73 4.70 5.42
CA ILE A 177 15.55 5.53 6.62
C ILE A 177 16.81 6.34 6.90
N LYS A 178 18.00 5.72 6.85
CA LYS A 178 19.28 6.40 7.05
C LYS A 178 19.50 7.51 6.03
N SER A 179 19.25 7.23 4.74
CA SER A 179 19.38 8.22 3.67
C SER A 179 18.40 9.38 3.83
N LEU A 180 17.16 9.12 4.26
CA LEU A 180 16.19 10.17 4.56
C LEU A 180 16.63 11.02 5.75
N LYS A 181 17.18 10.42 6.80
CA LYS A 181 17.76 11.16 7.96
C LYS A 181 18.92 12.06 7.52
N GLU A 182 19.83 11.57 6.69
CA GLU A 182 20.90 12.38 6.09
C GLU A 182 20.35 13.55 5.23
N SER A 183 19.16 13.38 4.67
CA SER A 183 18.44 14.43 3.93
C SER A 183 17.61 15.36 4.82
N GLY A 184 17.73 15.23 6.16
CA GLY A 184 17.12 16.09 7.16
C GLY A 184 15.74 15.63 7.68
N PHE A 185 15.31 14.40 7.38
CA PHE A 185 14.10 13.86 7.99
C PHE A 185 14.35 13.42 9.44
N LYS A 186 13.44 13.80 10.34
CA LYS A 186 13.39 13.31 11.72
C LYS A 186 12.57 12.04 11.81
N LEU A 187 13.09 11.00 12.43
CA LEU A 187 12.39 9.77 12.71
C LEU A 187 11.67 9.86 14.06
N LEU A 188 10.34 9.88 14.02
CA LEU A 188 9.47 9.85 15.19
C LEU A 188 9.01 8.42 15.44
N VAL A 189 9.31 7.90 16.61
CA VAL A 189 8.94 6.54 17.01
C VAL A 189 7.76 6.56 17.98
N SER A 190 6.66 5.91 17.61
CA SER A 190 5.52 5.74 18.49
C SER A 190 5.85 4.75 19.61
N SER A 191 5.74 5.20 20.87
CA SER A 191 6.02 4.40 22.06
C SER A 191 5.05 4.75 23.18
N LEU A 192 4.55 3.74 23.91
CA LEU A 192 3.72 3.95 25.08
C LEU A 192 4.52 4.61 26.24
N ASP A 193 5.83 4.34 26.30
CA ASP A 193 6.73 4.86 27.34
C ASP A 193 7.30 6.25 26.99
N ALA A 194 6.86 6.88 25.91
CA ALA A 194 7.33 8.21 25.54
C ALA A 194 6.87 9.25 26.57
N GLU A 195 7.71 10.24 26.85
CA GLU A 195 7.34 11.39 27.69
C GLU A 195 6.55 12.41 26.85
N ASN A 196 6.97 12.63 25.60
CA ASN A 196 6.40 13.65 24.72
C ASN A 196 5.09 13.20 24.08
N ASN A 197 4.10 14.10 24.10
CA ASN A 197 2.88 13.90 23.33
C ASN A 197 3.14 14.19 21.85
N PHE A 198 2.57 13.39 20.99
CA PHE A 198 2.68 13.56 19.54
C PHE A 198 2.17 14.93 19.06
N TYR A 199 1.17 15.48 19.73
CA TYR A 199 0.59 16.79 19.38
C TYR A 199 1.50 17.99 19.67
N ASP A 200 2.54 17.81 20.49
CA ASP A 200 3.49 18.87 20.87
C ASP A 200 4.72 18.89 19.94
N VAL A 201 4.82 17.93 19.00
CA VAL A 201 5.93 17.81 18.04
C VAL A 201 5.65 18.61 16.78
N ASP A 202 6.66 19.30 16.26
CA ASP A 202 6.57 19.97 14.95
C ASP A 202 6.61 18.95 13.80
N LEU A 203 5.48 18.82 13.09
CA LEU A 203 5.27 17.93 11.95
C LEU A 203 5.22 18.69 10.62
N THR A 204 5.54 19.96 10.60
CA THR A 204 5.43 20.81 9.40
C THR A 204 6.58 20.64 8.44
N SER A 205 7.71 20.11 8.93
CA SER A 205 8.95 19.88 8.18
C SER A 205 9.08 18.43 7.69
N LYS A 206 10.30 17.97 7.52
CA LYS A 206 10.64 16.60 7.07
C LYS A 206 10.55 15.61 8.22
N VAL A 207 9.52 14.76 8.25
CA VAL A 207 9.33 13.76 9.32
C VAL A 207 9.03 12.36 8.76
N ILE A 208 9.46 11.34 9.49
CA ILE A 208 9.07 9.94 9.31
C ILE A 208 8.26 9.55 10.53
N ILE A 209 6.98 9.25 10.34
CA ILE A 209 6.05 8.84 11.39
C ILE A 209 6.03 7.32 11.43
N SER A 210 6.55 6.70 12.50
CA SER A 210 6.60 5.25 12.60
C SER A 210 5.45 4.65 13.41
N ILE A 211 4.95 3.53 12.94
CA ILE A 211 3.95 2.69 13.60
C ILE A 211 4.51 1.28 13.73
N GLY A 212 4.44 0.71 14.91
CA GLY A 212 4.96 -0.61 15.20
C GLY A 212 3.97 -1.75 14.98
N ASN A 213 4.47 -2.96 15.21
CA ASN A 213 3.70 -4.20 15.24
C ASN A 213 2.59 -4.14 16.29
N GLU A 214 1.46 -4.78 16.00
CA GLU A 214 0.26 -4.77 16.85
C GLU A 214 0.48 -5.32 18.26
N GLY A 215 1.37 -6.29 18.42
CA GLY A 215 1.66 -6.93 19.70
C GLY A 215 2.97 -6.49 20.34
N ASN A 216 3.99 -6.22 19.52
CA ASN A 216 5.36 -5.99 20.00
C ASN A 216 5.81 -4.53 19.88
N GLY A 217 4.99 -3.66 19.28
CA GLY A 217 5.37 -2.27 19.04
C GLY A 217 6.51 -2.12 18.03
N ILE A 218 7.34 -1.12 18.23
CA ILE A 218 8.49 -0.79 17.39
C ILE A 218 9.68 -1.73 17.70
N SER A 219 10.44 -2.10 16.68
CA SER A 219 11.64 -2.92 16.83
C SER A 219 12.80 -2.19 17.53
N GLU A 220 13.67 -2.94 18.21
CA GLU A 220 14.84 -2.36 18.90
C GLU A 220 15.75 -1.64 17.91
N GLU A 221 15.96 -2.21 16.74
CA GLU A 221 16.79 -1.63 15.69
C GLU A 221 16.26 -0.26 15.21
N LEU A 222 14.95 -0.09 15.20
CA LEU A 222 14.33 1.18 14.84
C LEU A 222 14.39 2.18 16.02
N TYR A 223 14.29 1.69 17.25
CA TYR A 223 14.53 2.51 18.45
C TYR A 223 15.95 3.09 18.50
N GLU A 224 16.97 2.37 18.04
CA GLU A 224 18.34 2.87 17.95
C GLU A 224 18.51 4.01 16.94
N LEU A 225 17.65 4.04 15.92
CA LEU A 225 17.68 5.06 14.86
C LEU A 225 16.81 6.28 15.16
N ASN A 226 15.98 6.27 16.20
CA ASN A 226 15.00 7.31 16.45
C ASN A 226 15.65 8.67 16.78
N ASP A 227 14.96 9.74 16.44
CA ASP A 227 15.31 11.10 16.86
C ASP A 227 14.44 11.53 18.05
N GLU A 228 13.18 11.06 18.09
CA GLU A 228 12.24 11.41 19.14
C GLU A 228 11.20 10.30 19.35
N LYS A 229 10.93 9.98 20.64
CA LYS A 229 9.84 9.08 21.04
C LYS A 229 8.58 9.90 21.34
N VAL A 230 7.45 9.44 20.82
CA VAL A 230 6.18 10.15 20.94
C VAL A 230 5.04 9.21 21.29
N LYS A 231 4.02 9.70 22.00
CA LYS A 231 2.80 8.94 22.29
C LYS A 231 1.54 9.70 21.90
N ILE A 232 0.51 8.98 21.54
CA ILE A 232 -0.84 9.50 21.44
C ILE A 232 -1.44 9.44 22.87
N PRO A 233 -1.91 10.55 23.46
CA PRO A 233 -2.53 10.52 24.78
C PRO A 233 -3.79 9.67 24.80
N MET A 234 -3.95 8.85 25.84
CA MET A 234 -5.10 7.94 26.06
C MET A 234 -5.90 8.34 27.30
N PRO A 235 -6.62 9.48 27.29
CA PRO A 235 -7.31 9.98 28.49
C PRO A 235 -8.42 9.05 29.00
N GLY A 236 -8.93 8.17 28.15
CA GLY A 236 -9.92 7.15 28.51
C GLY A 236 -9.34 5.90 29.16
N GLY A 237 -8.03 5.81 29.35
CA GLY A 237 -7.37 4.68 30.03
C GLY A 237 -7.19 3.42 29.17
N ALA A 238 -7.43 3.47 27.85
CA ALA A 238 -7.06 2.38 26.95
C ALA A 238 -5.53 2.24 26.88
N GLU A 239 -5.03 1.02 26.77
CA GLU A 239 -3.59 0.76 26.65
C GLU A 239 -3.03 1.27 25.31
N SER A 240 -3.75 1.03 24.21
CA SER A 240 -3.32 1.41 22.87
C SER A 240 -4.50 1.57 21.91
N LEU A 241 -4.23 2.12 20.73
CA LEU A 241 -5.12 2.11 19.56
C LEU A 241 -4.72 0.99 18.60
N ASN A 242 -5.67 0.56 17.77
CA ASN A 242 -5.33 -0.24 16.60
C ASN A 242 -4.25 0.49 15.75
N ALA A 243 -3.29 -0.26 15.20
CA ALA A 243 -2.14 0.31 14.48
C ALA A 243 -2.53 1.26 13.33
N ALA A 244 -3.55 0.89 12.54
CA ALA A 244 -4.01 1.75 11.45
C ALA A 244 -4.75 3.00 11.94
N VAL A 245 -5.44 2.90 13.07
CA VAL A 245 -6.09 4.06 13.71
C VAL A 245 -5.03 5.00 14.25
N ALA A 246 -4.03 4.50 14.98
CA ALA A 246 -2.90 5.29 15.49
C ALA A 246 -2.19 6.02 14.34
N ALA A 247 -1.85 5.28 13.27
CA ALA A 247 -1.25 5.85 12.07
C ALA A 247 -2.09 6.98 11.49
N SER A 248 -3.41 6.78 11.38
CA SER A 248 -4.32 7.79 10.81
C SER A 248 -4.40 9.06 11.66
N VAL A 249 -4.47 8.91 12.99
CA VAL A 249 -4.45 10.05 13.91
C VAL A 249 -3.16 10.86 13.75
N MET A 250 -2.01 10.18 13.71
CA MET A 250 -0.71 10.85 13.58
C MET A 250 -0.56 11.55 12.21
N MET A 251 -0.96 10.90 11.12
CA MET A 251 -0.93 11.50 9.78
C MET A 251 -1.80 12.76 9.66
N TYR A 252 -3.01 12.71 10.21
CA TYR A 252 -3.93 13.86 10.14
C TYR A 252 -3.56 15.00 11.06
N GLU A 253 -2.81 14.74 12.13
CA GLU A 253 -2.19 15.82 12.90
C GLU A 253 -1.12 16.54 12.07
N ALA A 254 -0.29 15.82 11.30
CA ALA A 254 0.65 16.45 10.39
C ALA A 254 -0.06 17.31 9.31
N VAL A 255 -1.18 16.82 8.76
CA VAL A 255 -2.02 17.59 7.84
C VAL A 255 -2.56 18.85 8.51
N ARG A 256 -3.11 18.72 9.72
CA ARG A 256 -3.67 19.86 10.47
C ARG A 256 -2.64 20.96 10.72
N GLN A 257 -1.44 20.57 11.16
CA GLN A 257 -0.35 21.54 11.40
C GLN A 257 0.05 22.27 10.12
N LYS A 258 0.23 21.53 9.03
CA LYS A 258 0.60 22.10 7.71
C LYS A 258 -0.47 23.05 7.18
N GLU A 259 -1.75 22.71 7.27
CA GLU A 259 -2.84 23.59 6.86
C GLU A 259 -2.93 24.85 7.72
N SER A 260 -2.67 24.75 9.03
CA SER A 260 -2.63 25.90 9.90
C SER A 260 -1.54 26.88 9.51
N LEU A 261 -0.34 26.37 9.19
CA LEU A 261 0.79 27.19 8.74
C LEU A 261 0.47 27.96 7.45
N ASN A 262 -0.14 27.27 6.47
CA ASN A 262 -0.52 27.87 5.18
C ASN A 262 -1.57 28.98 5.35
N ARG A 263 -2.47 28.88 6.32
CA ARG A 263 -3.44 29.94 6.62
C ARG A 263 -2.78 31.19 7.18
N TYR A 264 -1.76 31.07 8.03
CA TYR A 264 -1.03 32.21 8.58
C TYR A 264 -0.09 32.90 7.59
N GLN A 265 0.40 32.18 6.57
CA GLN A 265 1.25 32.75 5.52
C GLN A 265 0.46 33.51 4.44
N ASN A 266 -0.86 33.32 4.37
CA ASN A 266 -1.76 33.98 3.41
C ASN A 266 -2.57 35.15 4.05
N LEU A 267 -2.25 35.53 5.28
CA LEU A 267 -2.76 36.73 5.99
C LEU A 267 -1.71 37.84 6.02
#